data_e0c837bb79f9fe3894ace5437564bb97
#
_entry.id   e0c837bb79f9fe3894ace5437564bb97
#
_cell.length_a   1.000
_cell.length_b   1.000
_cell.length_c   1.000
_cell.angle_alpha   90.00
_cell.angle_beta   90.00
_cell.angle_gamma   90.00
#
_symmetry.space_group_name_H-M   'P 1'
#
loop_
_entity.id
_entity.type
_entity.pdbx_description
1 polymer ?
#
loop_
_entity_poly.entity_id
_entity_poly.type
_entity_poly.pdbx_seq_one_letter_code
_entity_poly.pdbx_strand_id
1 'polypeptide(L)'
;MNKLTTVFYVDDNARSRGLLSSVLTECGFEIITAGDPVEALSRCRKICFDLALLDYQMPSLTGSQLALEIKLLMPDVPIVLLSGYAVLPPTELVFVDAHFGHGTHLDDLVDTMHRLTNSKPPRISRTSATSWSDST
;
A
#
# COMPACT_ATOMS: atom_id res chain seq x y z
N MET A 1 6.24 24.18 -3.95
CA MET A 1 6.89 22.89 -4.14
C MET A 1 6.02 21.77 -3.64
N ASN A 2 5.82 20.77 -4.46
CA ASN A 2 4.89 19.71 -4.13
C ASN A 2 5.55 18.68 -3.21
N LYS A 3 4.86 18.37 -2.15
CA LYS A 3 5.29 17.30 -1.27
C LYS A 3 4.93 15.96 -1.89
N LEU A 4 5.83 15.01 -1.81
CA LEU A 4 5.55 13.66 -2.27
C LEU A 4 4.54 12.99 -1.33
N THR A 5 3.71 12.15 -1.90
CA THR A 5 2.83 11.30 -1.10
C THR A 5 3.68 10.24 -0.41
N THR A 6 3.56 10.14 0.90
CA THR A 6 4.31 9.18 1.69
C THR A 6 3.45 7.96 1.96
N VAL A 7 3.99 6.80 1.64
CA VAL A 7 3.30 5.52 1.79
C VAL A 7 4.04 4.68 2.82
N PHE A 8 3.30 4.19 3.80
CA PHE A 8 3.83 3.25 4.77
C PHE A 8 3.49 1.85 4.27
N TYR A 9 4.50 1.14 3.79
CA TYR A 9 4.33 -0.16 3.17
C TYR A 9 4.82 -1.26 4.10
N VAL A 10 3.93 -2.17 4.46
CA VAL A 10 4.20 -3.26 5.40
C VAL A 10 4.08 -4.59 4.68
N ASP A 11 5.16 -5.35 4.69
CA ASP A 11 5.23 -6.64 3.99
C ASP A 11 6.34 -7.45 4.66
N ASP A 12 6.02 -8.65 5.11
CA ASP A 12 7.00 -9.48 5.81
C ASP A 12 8.01 -10.13 4.87
N ASN A 13 7.75 -10.15 3.58
CA ASN A 13 8.66 -10.72 2.61
C ASN A 13 9.64 -9.65 2.13
N ALA A 14 10.91 -9.79 2.50
CA ALA A 14 11.91 -8.77 2.20
C ALA A 14 12.10 -8.56 0.70
N ARG A 15 11.97 -9.62 -0.08
CA ARG A 15 12.14 -9.52 -1.53
C ARG A 15 11.02 -8.72 -2.17
N SER A 16 9.79 -9.06 -1.85
CA SER A 16 8.63 -8.32 -2.35
C SER A 16 8.66 -6.88 -1.89
N ARG A 17 9.01 -6.69 -0.63
CA ARG A 17 9.08 -5.35 -0.03
C ARG A 17 10.08 -4.47 -0.77
N GLY A 18 11.27 -5.00 -1.03
CA GLY A 18 12.29 -4.24 -1.75
C GLY A 18 11.89 -3.93 -3.18
N LEU A 19 11.31 -4.92 -3.86
CA LEU A 19 10.94 -4.76 -5.25
C LEU A 19 9.85 -3.70 -5.43
N LEU A 20 8.77 -3.83 -4.68
CA LEU A 20 7.66 -2.89 -4.82
C LEU A 20 8.03 -1.50 -4.33
N SER A 21 8.83 -1.41 -3.27
CA SER A 21 9.33 -0.12 -2.80
C SER A 21 10.10 0.61 -3.89
N SER A 22 10.97 -0.10 -4.59
CA SER A 22 11.73 0.50 -5.68
C SER A 22 10.82 1.01 -6.79
N VAL A 23 9.86 0.18 -7.17
CA VAL A 23 8.94 0.53 -8.25
C VAL A 23 8.12 1.75 -7.88
N LEU A 24 7.58 1.78 -6.67
CA LEU A 24 6.74 2.90 -6.25
C LEU A 24 7.56 4.17 -6.04
N THR A 25 8.79 4.04 -5.60
CA THR A 25 9.68 5.20 -5.51
C THR A 25 9.90 5.81 -6.88
N GLU A 26 10.08 4.99 -7.89
CA GLU A 26 10.20 5.48 -9.26
C GLU A 26 8.92 6.14 -9.77
N CYS A 27 7.79 5.74 -9.22
CA CYS A 27 6.52 6.36 -9.56
C CYS A 27 6.27 7.68 -8.84
N GLY A 28 7.20 8.11 -8.00
CA GLY A 28 7.11 9.41 -7.36
C GLY A 28 6.62 9.40 -5.92
N PHE A 29 6.50 8.23 -5.31
CA PHE A 29 6.12 8.15 -3.90
C PHE A 29 7.33 8.13 -3.00
N GLU A 30 7.14 8.61 -1.79
CA GLU A 30 8.11 8.40 -0.72
C GLU A 30 7.66 7.16 0.05
N ILE A 31 8.53 6.17 0.16
CA ILE A 31 8.14 4.88 0.73
C ILE A 31 8.89 4.67 2.06
N ILE A 32 8.12 4.38 3.10
CA ILE A 32 8.65 3.96 4.39
C ILE A 32 8.17 2.53 4.57
N THR A 33 9.06 1.62 4.93
CA THR A 33 8.70 0.20 5.02
C THR A 33 8.81 -0.33 6.43
N ALA A 34 8.04 -1.39 6.70
CA ALA A 34 8.19 -2.22 7.88
C ALA A 34 8.11 -3.67 7.45
N GLY A 35 8.86 -4.52 8.11
CA GLY A 35 8.94 -5.94 7.76
C GLY A 35 8.04 -6.84 8.57
N ASP A 36 7.24 -6.26 9.47
CA ASP A 36 6.41 -7.07 10.32
C ASP A 36 5.32 -6.17 10.93
N PRO A 37 4.12 -6.72 11.19
CA PRO A 37 3.01 -5.90 11.64
C PRO A 37 3.20 -5.33 13.05
N VAL A 38 3.93 -6.00 13.91
CA VAL A 38 4.18 -5.48 15.25
C VAL A 38 5.09 -4.28 15.18
N GLU A 39 6.13 -4.36 14.38
CA GLU A 39 7.01 -3.21 14.12
C GLU A 39 6.22 -2.07 13.53
N ALA A 40 5.33 -2.37 12.58
CA ALA A 40 4.53 -1.35 11.94
C ALA A 40 3.68 -0.58 12.96
N LEU A 41 3.04 -1.30 13.87
CA LEU A 41 2.20 -0.65 14.87
C LEU A 41 3.02 0.21 15.81
N SER A 42 4.19 -0.25 16.22
CA SER A 42 5.02 0.52 17.13
C SER A 42 5.54 1.81 16.49
N ARG A 43 5.72 1.80 15.15
CA ARG A 43 6.22 2.96 14.43
C ARG A 43 5.12 3.90 13.94
N CYS A 44 3.90 3.39 13.86
CA CYS A 44 2.79 4.08 13.21
C CYS A 44 2.57 5.48 13.73
N ARG A 45 2.71 5.69 15.02
CA ARG A 45 2.50 7.00 15.64
C ARG A 45 3.68 7.93 15.50
N LYS A 46 4.83 7.39 15.13
CA LYS A 46 6.10 8.15 15.12
C LYS A 46 6.46 8.65 13.74
N ILE A 47 5.77 8.18 12.72
CA ILE A 47 6.06 8.58 11.35
C ILE A 47 4.83 9.25 10.75
N CYS A 48 5.07 10.16 9.82
CA CYS A 48 4.00 10.81 9.08
C CYS A 48 3.86 10.13 7.74
N PHE A 49 2.67 9.67 7.42
CA PHE A 49 2.42 9.05 6.12
C PHE A 49 0.98 9.34 5.69
N ASP A 50 0.76 9.25 4.40
CA ASP A 50 -0.50 9.62 3.80
C ASP A 50 -1.37 8.43 3.46
N LEU A 51 -0.78 7.24 3.40
CA LEU A 51 -1.47 6.02 3.01
C LEU A 51 -0.71 4.82 3.55
N ALA A 52 -1.44 3.81 3.98
CA ALA A 52 -0.84 2.53 4.37
C ALA A 52 -1.10 1.49 3.28
N LEU A 53 -0.04 0.83 2.86
CA LEU A 53 -0.10 -0.26 1.88
C LEU A 53 0.33 -1.53 2.60
N LEU A 54 -0.59 -2.48 2.75
CA LEU A 54 -0.40 -3.62 3.63
C LEU A 54 -0.50 -4.93 2.86
N ASP A 55 0.45 -5.82 3.09
CA ASP A 55 0.33 -7.19 2.62
C ASP A 55 -0.65 -7.93 3.51
N TYR A 56 -1.54 -8.72 2.90
CA TYR A 56 -2.54 -9.45 3.64
C TYR A 56 -1.93 -10.58 4.48
N GLN A 57 -1.04 -11.36 3.88
CA GLN A 57 -0.51 -12.56 4.55
C GLN A 57 0.78 -12.23 5.29
N MET A 58 0.67 -12.12 6.59
CA MET A 58 1.82 -11.90 7.47
C MET A 58 1.70 -12.79 8.70
N PRO A 59 2.82 -13.15 9.32
CA PRO A 59 2.78 -14.21 10.35
C PRO A 59 1.95 -13.91 11.58
N SER A 60 2.08 -12.77 12.21
CA SER A 60 1.42 -12.53 13.49
C SER A 60 0.05 -11.89 13.36
N LEU A 61 -0.13 -11.04 12.37
CA LEU A 61 -1.40 -10.39 12.07
C LEU A 61 -1.59 -10.41 10.56
N THR A 62 -2.83 -10.58 10.12
CA THR A 62 -3.10 -10.35 8.71
C THR A 62 -3.11 -8.86 8.44
N GLY A 63 -2.98 -8.50 7.16
CA GLY A 63 -3.11 -7.10 6.77
C GLY A 63 -4.45 -6.51 7.16
N SER A 64 -5.50 -7.33 7.15
CA SER A 64 -6.84 -6.86 7.55
C SER A 64 -6.89 -6.54 9.05
N GLN A 65 -6.24 -7.34 9.87
CA GLN A 65 -6.15 -7.06 11.30
C GLN A 65 -5.30 -5.83 11.57
N LEU A 66 -4.21 -5.69 10.83
CA LEU A 66 -3.37 -4.51 10.95
C LEU A 66 -4.14 -3.26 10.52
N ALA A 67 -4.97 -3.37 9.47
CA ALA A 67 -5.78 -2.26 9.02
C ALA A 67 -6.71 -1.75 10.13
N LEU A 68 -7.35 -2.66 10.86
CA LEU A 68 -8.18 -2.28 11.98
C LEU A 68 -7.38 -1.49 13.01
N GLU A 69 -6.21 -1.98 13.38
CA GLU A 69 -5.37 -1.33 14.39
C GLU A 69 -4.93 0.07 13.92
N ILE A 70 -4.56 0.19 12.66
CA ILE A 70 -4.15 1.48 12.12
C ILE A 70 -5.34 2.45 12.11
N LYS A 71 -6.52 1.98 11.71
CA LYS A 71 -7.70 2.86 11.69
C LYS A 71 -8.09 3.33 13.08
N LEU A 72 -7.86 2.53 14.10
CA LEU A 72 -8.11 2.96 15.48
C LEU A 72 -7.18 4.08 15.89
N LEU A 73 -5.95 4.05 15.42
CA LEU A 73 -4.95 5.08 15.74
C LEU A 73 -5.06 6.29 14.82
N MET A 74 -5.38 6.06 13.56
CA MET A 74 -5.34 7.08 12.52
C MET A 74 -6.54 6.89 11.58
N PRO A 75 -7.74 7.27 12.02
CA PRO A 75 -8.97 6.94 11.29
C PRO A 75 -9.05 7.50 9.88
N ASP A 76 -8.31 8.57 9.60
CA ASP A 76 -8.40 9.22 8.29
C ASP A 76 -7.40 8.69 7.27
N VAL A 77 -6.50 7.82 7.68
CA VAL A 77 -5.49 7.31 6.76
C VAL A 77 -6.11 6.22 5.87
N PRO A 78 -6.05 6.40 4.55
CA PRO A 78 -6.54 5.34 3.66
C PRO A 78 -5.63 4.13 3.69
N ILE A 79 -6.23 2.97 3.51
CA ILE A 79 -5.52 1.70 3.56
C ILE A 79 -5.78 0.91 2.28
N VAL A 80 -4.70 0.47 1.66
CA VAL A 80 -4.73 -0.41 0.49
C VAL A 80 -4.16 -1.75 0.89
N LEU A 81 -4.86 -2.82 0.56
CA LEU A 81 -4.47 -4.17 0.90
C LEU A 81 -4.01 -4.91 -0.35
N LEU A 82 -2.89 -5.59 -0.26
CA LEU A 82 -2.37 -6.46 -1.31
C LEU A 82 -2.47 -7.90 -0.86
N SER A 83 -2.95 -8.80 -1.71
CA SER A 83 -3.03 -10.20 -1.33
C SER A 83 -2.74 -11.11 -2.53
N GLY A 84 -2.40 -12.35 -2.23
CA GLY A 84 -2.28 -13.36 -3.28
C GLY A 84 -3.62 -13.89 -3.74
N TYR A 85 -4.69 -13.49 -3.08
CA TYR A 85 -6.03 -13.92 -3.43
C TYR A 85 -6.73 -12.85 -4.25
N ALA A 86 -7.37 -13.26 -5.33
CA ALA A 86 -8.13 -12.32 -6.14
C ALA A 86 -9.34 -11.78 -5.38
N VAL A 87 -9.92 -12.61 -4.52
CA VAL A 87 -11.11 -12.25 -3.76
C VAL A 87 -10.88 -12.59 -2.29
N LEU A 88 -11.24 -11.67 -1.42
CA LEU A 88 -11.25 -11.90 0.03
C LEU A 88 -12.65 -11.76 0.55
N PRO A 89 -13.01 -12.45 1.65
CA PRO A 89 -14.33 -12.28 2.25
C PRO A 89 -14.55 -10.81 2.63
N PRO A 90 -15.78 -10.32 2.56
CA PRO A 90 -16.06 -8.92 2.92
C PRO A 90 -15.61 -8.56 4.33
N THR A 91 -15.63 -9.52 5.25
CA THR A 91 -15.19 -9.28 6.62
C THR A 91 -13.72 -8.89 6.71
N GLU A 92 -12.93 -9.30 5.74
CA GLU A 92 -11.49 -8.95 5.69
C GLU A 92 -11.26 -7.57 5.11
N LEU A 93 -12.27 -6.94 4.54
CA LEU A 93 -12.12 -5.67 3.84
C LEU A 93 -12.81 -4.51 4.54
N VAL A 94 -13.31 -4.71 5.75
CA VAL A 94 -14.14 -3.72 6.46
C VAL A 94 -13.37 -2.42 6.66
N PHE A 95 -12.08 -2.50 7.00
CA PHE A 95 -11.26 -1.32 7.29
C PHE A 95 -10.29 -0.99 6.18
N VAL A 96 -10.55 -1.52 4.99
CA VAL A 96 -9.66 -1.37 3.84
C VAL A 96 -10.37 -0.54 2.79
N ASP A 97 -9.65 0.43 2.23
CA ASP A 97 -10.24 1.35 1.24
C ASP A 97 -10.10 0.82 -0.18
N ALA A 98 -9.14 -0.06 -0.41
CA ALA A 98 -8.99 -0.71 -1.71
C ALA A 98 -8.20 -2.00 -1.53
N HIS A 99 -8.48 -2.97 -2.38
CA HIS A 99 -7.82 -4.28 -2.34
C HIS A 99 -7.37 -4.66 -3.74
N PHE A 100 -6.12 -5.08 -3.86
CA PHE A 100 -5.56 -5.55 -5.13
C PHE A 100 -4.93 -6.91 -4.93
N GLY A 101 -5.15 -7.79 -5.91
CA GLY A 101 -4.47 -9.07 -5.95
C GLY A 101 -3.12 -8.95 -6.66
N HIS A 102 -2.32 -9.98 -6.55
CA HIS A 102 -1.10 -10.07 -7.35
C HIS A 102 -1.49 -10.12 -8.83
N GLY A 103 -0.68 -9.54 -9.67
CA GLY A 103 -0.98 -9.44 -11.09
C GLY A 103 -1.71 -8.17 -11.47
N THR A 104 -2.08 -7.35 -10.51
CA THR A 104 -2.68 -6.06 -10.78
C THR A 104 -1.67 -5.18 -11.53
N HIS A 105 -2.17 -4.43 -12.51
CA HIS A 105 -1.33 -3.47 -13.20
C HIS A 105 -0.88 -2.37 -12.27
N LEU A 106 0.37 -1.99 -12.37
CA LEU A 106 0.94 -0.94 -11.55
C LEU A 106 0.15 0.36 -11.65
N ASP A 107 -0.31 0.69 -12.86
CA ASP A 107 -1.06 1.92 -13.07
C ASP A 107 -2.33 1.95 -12.23
N ASP A 108 -3.02 0.82 -12.10
CA ASP A 108 -4.25 0.77 -11.31
C ASP A 108 -3.95 1.01 -9.84
N LEU A 109 -2.87 0.42 -9.34
CA LEU A 109 -2.45 0.64 -7.97
C LEU A 109 -2.08 2.10 -7.74
N VAL A 110 -1.25 2.66 -8.61
CA VAL A 110 -0.79 4.04 -8.48
C VAL A 110 -1.95 5.02 -8.55
N ASP A 111 -2.86 4.82 -9.50
CA ASP A 111 -4.03 5.69 -9.65
C ASP A 111 -4.89 5.66 -8.40
N THR A 112 -5.10 4.46 -7.85
CA THR A 112 -5.90 4.32 -6.64
C THR A 112 -5.24 5.02 -5.46
N MET A 113 -3.92 4.89 -5.33
CA MET A 113 -3.20 5.53 -4.24
C MET A 113 -3.31 7.05 -4.33
N HIS A 114 -3.18 7.60 -5.53
CA HIS A 114 -3.36 9.05 -5.72
C HIS A 114 -4.80 9.47 -5.41
N ARG A 115 -5.77 8.70 -5.88
CA ARG A 115 -7.17 9.04 -5.63
C ARG A 115 -7.49 9.04 -4.14
N LEU A 116 -6.99 8.05 -3.42
CA LEU A 116 -7.27 7.92 -1.99
C LEU A 116 -6.59 9.01 -1.17
N THR A 117 -5.48 9.54 -1.65
CA THR A 117 -4.76 10.60 -0.94
C THR A 117 -5.11 11.98 -1.48
N ASN A 118 -6.04 12.06 -2.42
CA ASN A 118 -6.42 13.30 -3.07
C ASN A 118 -5.25 13.98 -3.77
N SER A 119 -4.24 13.21 -4.12
CA SER A 119 -3.12 13.71 -4.89
C SER A 119 -3.48 13.71 -6.36
N LYS A 120 -2.98 14.69 -7.08
CA LYS A 120 -3.16 14.69 -8.52
C LYS A 120 -2.07 13.85 -9.15
N PRO A 121 -2.43 12.87 -9.98
CA PRO A 121 -1.39 12.12 -10.68
C PRO A 121 -0.65 13.04 -11.65
N PRO A 122 0.57 12.67 -12.01
CA PRO A 122 1.30 13.43 -13.02
C PRO A 122 0.52 13.51 -14.32
N ARG A 123 0.68 14.60 -15.05
CA ARG A 123 -0.01 14.75 -16.32
C ARG A 123 0.67 13.99 -17.44
N ILE A 124 1.51 13.10 -17.09
CA ILE A 124 2.22 12.26 -18.03
C ILE A 124 1.24 11.27 -18.62
N SER A 125 1.47 10.94 -19.88
CA SER A 125 0.61 10.04 -20.58
C SER A 125 0.47 8.70 -19.88
N ARG A 126 -0.74 8.23 -19.81
CA ARG A 126 -1.01 6.90 -19.29
C ARG A 126 -0.76 5.81 -20.30
N THR A 127 -0.42 6.18 -21.51
CA THR A 127 -0.12 5.21 -22.53
C THR A 127 1.16 4.45 -22.25
N SER A 128 1.97 4.97 -21.34
CA SER A 128 3.17 4.26 -20.93
C SER A 128 2.90 3.34 -19.75
N ALA A 129 1.69 2.89 -19.61
CA ALA A 129 1.28 2.03 -18.52
C ALA A 129 2.24 0.86 -18.34
N THR A 130 2.62 0.63 -17.09
CA THR A 130 3.54 -0.44 -16.74
C THR A 130 2.94 -1.22 -15.60
N SER A 131 3.08 -2.52 -15.68
CA SER A 131 2.64 -3.38 -14.60
C SER A 131 3.88 -3.84 -13.84
N TRP A 132 3.84 -3.72 -12.54
CA TRP A 132 4.95 -4.22 -11.71
C TRP A 132 4.99 -5.73 -11.68
N SER A 133 3.94 -6.38 -12.13
CA SER A 133 3.88 -7.83 -12.28
C SER A 133 3.79 -8.24 -13.74
N ASP A 134 4.04 -7.33 -14.64
CA ASP A 134 3.78 -7.54 -16.06
C ASP A 134 4.75 -8.50 -16.69
N SER A 135 5.90 -8.65 -16.08
CA SER A 135 6.89 -9.57 -16.59
C SER A 135 6.52 -11.04 -16.37
N THR A 136 5.48 -11.28 -15.67
CA THR A 136 5.05 -12.65 -15.38
C THR A 136 4.16 -13.21 -16.45
#